data_3fa92bdc8c3227200b810f5aca57a5cb
#
_entry.id   3fa92bdc8c3227200b810f5aca57a5cb
#
_cell.length_a   1.000
_cell.length_b   1.000
_cell.length_c   1.000
_cell.angle_alpha   90.00
_cell.angle_beta   90.00
_cell.angle_gamma   90.00
#
_symmetry.space_group_name_H-M   'P 1'
#
loop_
_entity.id
_entity.type
_entity.pdbx_description
1 polymer ?
#
loop_
_entity_poly.entity_id
_entity_poly.type
_entity_poly.pdbx_seq_one_letter_code
_entity_poly.pdbx_strand_id
1 'polypeptide(L)'
;MKLDPILPIWLMAIICVGLLVLKRKGIVPYIRQIVIVLLLFCINLRIMIPDQNHVIKEPKIDAYVLFVLDDTLSMLADDMSDDQTRLECAVNDCGYIVDKLGGSSFGVISFNNQAQILTPYTNDPSHIKSMLKTVTPLEEHYAQGSSFNLCQELIVEQIEVVKEKEDTNVYVFFISDCENNKDEKIDSFKDVGKHIDGGAVLGYGTSKGGNMTIKTKTASGIREEIIRDSDGNKAVSKLDEKNLNQIADEMGVEYVNMKESSDVDATINGILDNVKVTQQEKTEVAYLETYYYFLPPLIILLLWDFVHFKRKV
;
A
#
# COMPACT_ATOMS: atom_id res chain seq x y z
N MET A 1 -25.55 7.15 -16.15
CA MET A 1 -26.46 7.56 -15.06
C MET A 1 -26.47 6.46 -14.03
N LYS A 2 -26.10 6.74 -12.77
CA LYS A 2 -26.07 5.76 -11.67
C LYS A 2 -27.08 6.23 -10.61
N LEU A 3 -27.79 5.30 -10.01
CA LEU A 3 -28.68 5.55 -8.87
C LEU A 3 -28.02 4.98 -7.62
N ASP A 4 -27.90 5.79 -6.58
CA ASP A 4 -27.32 5.39 -5.30
C ASP A 4 -28.20 5.91 -4.15
N PRO A 5 -29.38 5.27 -3.93
CA PRO A 5 -30.39 5.80 -3.02
C PRO A 5 -29.90 5.82 -1.58
N ILE A 6 -30.16 6.95 -0.89
CA ILE A 6 -29.78 7.16 0.53
C ILE A 6 -30.50 6.17 1.43
N LEU A 7 -31.82 5.98 1.20
CA LEU A 7 -32.62 4.95 1.84
C LEU A 7 -33.07 3.92 0.80
N PRO A 8 -33.26 2.65 1.19
CA PRO A 8 -33.83 1.66 0.28
C PRO A 8 -35.11 2.18 -0.38
N ILE A 9 -35.23 2.03 -1.70
CA ILE A 9 -36.34 2.60 -2.51
C ILE A 9 -37.70 2.19 -1.95
N TRP A 10 -37.84 0.94 -1.51
CA TRP A 10 -39.09 0.43 -0.94
C TRP A 10 -39.47 1.13 0.38
N LEU A 11 -38.46 1.42 1.24
CA LEU A 11 -38.70 2.13 2.50
C LEU A 11 -39.13 3.57 2.25
N MET A 12 -38.43 4.25 1.33
CA MET A 12 -38.79 5.63 0.94
C MET A 12 -40.17 5.69 0.29
N ALA A 13 -40.54 4.70 -0.50
CA ALA A 13 -41.89 4.62 -1.08
C ALA A 13 -42.97 4.50 0.00
N ILE A 14 -42.75 3.71 1.05
CA ILE A 14 -43.67 3.60 2.19
C ILE A 14 -43.81 4.95 2.89
N ILE A 15 -42.71 5.67 3.14
CA ILE A 15 -42.71 7.00 3.75
C ILE A 15 -43.48 7.98 2.87
N CYS A 16 -43.28 7.99 1.57
CA CYS A 16 -43.98 8.88 0.64
C CYS A 16 -45.48 8.58 0.63
N VAL A 17 -45.91 7.33 0.60
CA VAL A 17 -47.30 6.94 0.68
C VAL A 17 -47.91 7.38 2.02
N GLY A 18 -47.22 7.15 3.14
CA GLY A 18 -47.67 7.60 4.47
C GLY A 18 -47.88 9.10 4.53
N LEU A 19 -46.95 9.88 3.96
CA LEU A 19 -47.11 11.36 3.89
C LEU A 19 -48.28 11.78 3.02
N LEU A 20 -48.61 11.09 1.93
CA LEU A 20 -49.73 11.38 1.04
C LEU A 20 -51.09 11.01 1.66
N VAL A 21 -51.13 9.95 2.49
CA VAL A 21 -52.35 9.56 3.23
C VAL A 21 -52.78 10.64 4.23
N LEU A 22 -51.80 11.38 4.79
CA LEU A 22 -52.06 12.54 5.65
C LEU A 22 -52.54 13.76 4.83
N LYS A 23 -53.64 13.59 4.11
CA LYS A 23 -54.15 14.56 3.15
C LYS A 23 -54.48 15.92 3.82
N ARG A 24 -53.89 16.99 3.28
CA ARG A 24 -54.16 18.37 3.70
C ARG A 24 -55.55 18.85 3.17
N LYS A 25 -56.24 19.60 3.98
CA LYS A 25 -57.54 20.16 3.58
C LYS A 25 -57.36 21.26 2.53
N GLY A 26 -57.96 21.10 1.35
CA GLY A 26 -57.91 22.04 0.22
C GLY A 26 -57.04 21.55 -0.94
N ILE A 27 -57.41 21.93 -2.16
CA ILE A 27 -56.73 21.45 -3.39
C ILE A 27 -55.28 21.97 -3.48
N VAL A 28 -55.07 23.27 -3.27
CA VAL A 28 -53.72 23.89 -3.41
C VAL A 28 -52.73 23.37 -2.37
N PRO A 29 -53.07 23.25 -1.05
CA PRO A 29 -52.18 22.63 -0.07
C PRO A 29 -51.86 21.16 -0.38
N TYR A 30 -52.80 20.42 -0.96
CA TYR A 30 -52.60 19.02 -1.30
C TYR A 30 -51.66 18.85 -2.51
N ILE A 31 -51.81 19.66 -3.56
CA ILE A 31 -50.89 19.67 -4.71
C ILE A 31 -49.44 19.99 -4.24
N ARG A 32 -49.30 20.98 -3.37
CA ARG A 32 -47.99 21.33 -2.81
C ARG A 32 -47.39 20.20 -2.00
N GLN A 33 -48.18 19.46 -1.22
CA GLN A 33 -47.77 18.25 -0.50
C GLN A 33 -47.26 17.19 -1.45
N ILE A 34 -47.95 16.96 -2.56
CA ILE A 34 -47.50 16.01 -3.59
C ILE A 34 -46.12 16.42 -4.15
N VAL A 35 -45.94 17.72 -4.47
CA VAL A 35 -44.68 18.23 -5.00
C VAL A 35 -43.55 18.06 -3.97
N ILE A 36 -43.77 18.34 -2.70
CA ILE A 36 -42.78 18.14 -1.62
C ILE A 36 -42.40 16.68 -1.52
N VAL A 37 -43.34 15.74 -1.54
CA VAL A 37 -43.10 14.30 -1.46
C VAL A 37 -42.31 13.81 -2.69
N LEU A 38 -42.63 14.34 -3.87
CA LEU A 38 -41.92 14.00 -5.10
C LEU A 38 -40.45 14.50 -5.07
N LEU A 39 -40.21 15.73 -4.59
CA LEU A 39 -38.86 16.27 -4.42
C LEU A 39 -38.07 15.47 -3.40
N LEU A 40 -38.65 15.06 -2.28
CA LEU A 40 -38.00 14.17 -1.30
C LEU A 40 -37.64 12.83 -1.91
N PHE A 41 -38.53 12.25 -2.72
CA PHE A 41 -38.23 11.00 -3.42
C PHE A 41 -37.11 11.15 -4.43
N CYS A 42 -37.07 12.24 -5.22
CA CYS A 42 -35.99 12.53 -6.15
C CYS A 42 -34.65 12.74 -5.44
N ILE A 43 -34.62 13.40 -4.30
CA ILE A 43 -33.41 13.57 -3.47
C ILE A 43 -32.93 12.21 -2.97
N ASN A 44 -33.84 11.36 -2.49
CA ASN A 44 -33.51 10.02 -2.03
C ASN A 44 -32.91 9.13 -3.14
N LEU A 45 -33.35 9.27 -4.37
CA LEU A 45 -32.81 8.50 -5.49
C LEU A 45 -31.34 8.80 -5.79
N ARG A 46 -30.81 9.95 -5.32
CA ARG A 46 -29.44 10.38 -5.50
C ARG A 46 -28.93 10.09 -6.91
N ILE A 47 -29.62 10.72 -7.87
CA ILE A 47 -29.31 10.53 -9.30
C ILE A 47 -27.92 11.11 -9.57
N MET A 48 -27.01 10.30 -10.10
CA MET A 48 -25.67 10.69 -10.44
C MET A 48 -25.49 10.74 -11.94
N ILE A 49 -24.96 11.86 -12.45
CA ILE A 49 -24.65 12.06 -13.87
C ILE A 49 -23.13 11.91 -14.06
N PRO A 50 -22.65 11.11 -15.02
CA PRO A 50 -21.22 11.02 -15.28
C PRO A 50 -20.67 12.37 -15.71
N ASP A 51 -19.65 12.86 -15.02
CA ASP A 51 -18.90 14.03 -15.42
C ASP A 51 -17.80 13.61 -16.42
N GLN A 52 -17.99 13.95 -17.67
CA GLN A 52 -17.04 13.66 -18.74
C GLN A 52 -15.80 14.56 -18.70
N ASN A 53 -15.77 15.56 -17.82
CA ASN A 53 -14.68 16.54 -17.76
C ASN A 53 -13.61 16.23 -16.73
N HIS A 54 -13.82 15.26 -15.85
CA HIS A 54 -12.80 14.80 -14.90
C HIS A 54 -12.13 13.52 -15.41
N VAL A 55 -11.20 13.71 -16.35
CA VAL A 55 -10.18 12.72 -16.65
C VAL A 55 -9.08 12.91 -15.61
N ILE A 56 -9.01 12.03 -14.62
CA ILE A 56 -7.87 11.99 -13.70
C ILE A 56 -6.71 11.41 -14.49
N LYS A 57 -5.72 12.26 -14.80
CA LYS A 57 -4.46 11.83 -15.40
C LYS A 57 -3.57 11.36 -14.25
N GLU A 58 -3.51 10.06 -14.02
CA GLU A 58 -2.52 9.47 -13.13
C GLU A 58 -1.24 9.22 -13.93
N PRO A 59 -0.07 9.65 -13.43
CA PRO A 59 1.19 9.26 -14.07
C PRO A 59 1.32 7.73 -13.93
N LYS A 60 1.44 7.04 -15.04
CA LYS A 60 1.82 5.63 -15.08
C LYS A 60 3.29 5.58 -15.41
N ILE A 61 4.06 5.03 -14.51
CA ILE A 61 5.46 4.69 -14.71
C ILE A 61 5.49 3.23 -15.17
N ASP A 62 5.98 2.98 -16.39
CA ASP A 62 6.11 1.62 -16.91
C ASP A 62 7.34 0.95 -16.27
N ALA A 63 7.29 0.79 -14.94
CA ALA A 63 8.31 0.14 -14.15
C ALA A 63 7.68 -0.91 -13.22
N TYR A 64 8.35 -2.03 -13.10
CA TYR A 64 8.05 -3.08 -12.14
C TYR A 64 9.16 -3.09 -11.10
N VAL A 65 8.80 -2.87 -9.84
CA VAL A 65 9.72 -2.80 -8.71
C VAL A 65 9.49 -4.00 -7.82
N LEU A 66 10.51 -4.83 -7.63
CA LEU A 66 10.47 -6.01 -6.78
C LEU A 66 11.28 -5.75 -5.52
N PHE A 67 10.63 -5.76 -4.37
CA PHE A 67 11.29 -5.80 -3.07
C PHE A 67 11.56 -7.24 -2.69
N VAL A 68 12.82 -7.54 -2.37
CA VAL A 68 13.27 -8.83 -1.85
C VAL A 68 13.76 -8.59 -0.42
N LEU A 69 12.90 -8.88 0.53
CA LEU A 69 13.06 -8.49 1.93
C LEU A 69 13.49 -9.68 2.79
N ASP A 70 14.61 -9.52 3.44
CA ASP A 70 15.08 -10.41 4.48
C ASP A 70 14.21 -10.26 5.74
N ASP A 71 13.55 -11.33 6.13
CA ASP A 71 12.75 -11.42 7.35
C ASP A 71 13.32 -12.43 8.36
N THR A 72 14.64 -12.60 8.37
CA THR A 72 15.34 -13.40 9.37
C THR A 72 15.42 -12.71 10.73
N LEU A 73 15.76 -13.46 11.76
CA LEU A 73 15.88 -12.94 13.13
C LEU A 73 16.96 -11.85 13.26
N SER A 74 18.01 -11.89 12.43
CA SER A 74 19.06 -10.87 12.43
C SER A 74 18.53 -9.48 12.13
N MET A 75 17.46 -9.39 11.33
CA MET A 75 16.76 -8.13 11.04
C MET A 75 16.00 -7.54 12.23
N LEU A 76 15.93 -8.25 13.37
CA LEU A 76 15.43 -7.71 14.66
C LEU A 76 16.52 -6.99 15.47
N ALA A 77 17.76 -6.88 14.95
CA ALA A 77 18.83 -6.17 15.63
C ALA A 77 18.49 -4.66 15.76
N ASP A 78 18.91 -4.09 16.91
CA ASP A 78 18.60 -2.73 17.36
C ASP A 78 19.73 -1.71 17.11
N ASP A 79 20.55 -1.94 16.09
CA ASP A 79 21.71 -1.11 15.75
C ASP A 79 21.44 -0.03 14.66
N MET A 80 20.18 0.20 14.36
CA MET A 80 19.74 1.34 13.55
C MET A 80 19.45 2.58 14.44
N SER A 81 19.09 3.71 13.83
CA SER A 81 18.71 4.91 14.56
C SER A 81 17.32 4.77 15.22
N ASP A 82 17.07 5.55 16.28
CA ASP A 82 15.74 5.77 16.88
C ASP A 82 15.06 4.53 17.50
N ASP A 83 15.81 3.64 18.14
CA ASP A 83 15.29 2.41 18.78
C ASP A 83 14.48 1.50 17.84
N GLN A 84 14.68 1.65 16.52
CA GLN A 84 14.05 0.81 15.50
C GLN A 84 14.91 -0.40 15.19
N THR A 85 14.25 -1.50 14.87
CA THR A 85 14.93 -2.68 14.32
C THR A 85 15.31 -2.45 12.85
N ARG A 86 16.28 -3.22 12.34
CA ARG A 86 16.65 -3.20 10.90
C ARG A 86 15.42 -3.42 10.02
N LEU A 87 14.55 -4.37 10.40
CA LEU A 87 13.32 -4.68 9.66
C LEU A 87 12.33 -3.51 9.66
N GLU A 88 12.14 -2.83 10.80
CA GLU A 88 11.28 -1.66 10.87
C GLU A 88 11.78 -0.53 9.96
N CYS A 89 13.10 -0.27 9.94
CA CYS A 89 13.73 0.68 9.03
C CYS A 89 13.53 0.25 7.56
N ALA A 90 13.81 -1.02 7.23
CA ALA A 90 13.65 -1.55 5.88
C ALA A 90 12.22 -1.42 5.36
N VAL A 91 11.22 -1.72 6.19
CA VAL A 91 9.80 -1.55 5.85
C VAL A 91 9.43 -0.08 5.60
N ASN A 92 9.96 0.83 6.42
CA ASN A 92 9.75 2.27 6.24
C ASN A 92 10.39 2.77 4.93
N ASP A 93 11.59 2.32 4.62
CA ASP A 93 12.32 2.70 3.41
C ASP A 93 11.68 2.12 2.14
N CYS A 94 11.16 0.89 2.19
CA CYS A 94 10.30 0.36 1.12
C CYS A 94 9.08 1.26 0.90
N GLY A 95 8.44 1.70 1.99
CA GLY A 95 7.32 2.64 1.93
C GLY A 95 7.70 3.98 1.28
N TYR A 96 8.89 4.48 1.58
CA TYR A 96 9.47 5.69 0.97
C TYR A 96 9.71 5.51 -0.54
N ILE A 97 10.31 4.38 -0.95
CA ILE A 97 10.53 4.05 -2.37
C ILE A 97 9.19 3.96 -3.12
N VAL A 98 8.16 3.34 -2.51
CA VAL A 98 6.81 3.27 -3.09
C VAL A 98 6.22 4.67 -3.33
N ASP A 99 6.43 5.61 -2.39
CA ASP A 99 5.94 6.97 -2.55
C ASP A 99 6.68 7.73 -3.66
N LYS A 100 7.98 7.54 -3.76
CA LYS A 100 8.83 8.21 -4.76
C LYS A 100 8.62 7.68 -6.17
N LEU A 101 8.40 6.37 -6.32
CA LEU A 101 8.15 5.70 -7.60
C LEU A 101 6.65 5.51 -7.87
N GLY A 102 5.81 6.41 -7.35
CA GLY A 102 4.35 6.37 -7.53
C GLY A 102 3.94 6.22 -8.99
N GLY A 103 3.05 5.26 -9.27
CA GLY A 103 2.62 4.90 -10.64
C GLY A 103 3.31 3.65 -11.20
N SER A 104 4.34 3.11 -10.52
CA SER A 104 4.95 1.80 -10.81
C SER A 104 4.09 0.65 -10.29
N SER A 105 4.41 -0.57 -10.74
CA SER A 105 3.87 -1.81 -10.17
C SER A 105 4.88 -2.40 -9.19
N PHE A 106 4.44 -2.74 -7.98
CA PHE A 106 5.31 -3.24 -6.91
C PHE A 106 4.97 -4.68 -6.57
N GLY A 107 5.99 -5.53 -6.42
CA GLY A 107 5.90 -6.87 -5.88
C GLY A 107 6.77 -7.01 -4.63
N VAL A 108 6.47 -7.97 -3.77
CA VAL A 108 7.22 -8.23 -2.54
C VAL A 108 7.48 -9.71 -2.39
N ILE A 109 8.74 -10.09 -2.28
CA ILE A 109 9.22 -11.39 -1.83
C ILE A 109 9.79 -11.20 -0.44
N SER A 110 9.50 -12.12 0.49
CA SER A 110 10.29 -12.25 1.73
C SER A 110 11.07 -13.55 1.72
N PHE A 111 12.20 -13.54 2.41
CA PHE A 111 13.01 -14.75 2.59
C PHE A 111 13.61 -14.81 3.99
N ASN A 112 13.64 -16.05 4.49
CA ASN A 112 14.31 -16.45 5.72
C ASN A 112 14.95 -17.83 5.47
N ASN A 113 14.53 -18.89 6.15
CA ASN A 113 14.84 -20.29 5.78
C ASN A 113 14.00 -20.79 4.61
N GLN A 114 13.06 -20.00 4.11
CA GLN A 114 12.21 -20.19 2.94
C GLN A 114 12.10 -18.88 2.19
N ALA A 115 11.70 -18.94 0.91
CA ALA A 115 11.35 -17.76 0.15
C ALA A 115 9.88 -17.83 -0.28
N GLN A 116 9.16 -16.71 -0.21
CA GLN A 116 7.74 -16.64 -0.54
C GLN A 116 7.35 -15.30 -1.16
N ILE A 117 6.39 -15.33 -2.06
CA ILE A 117 5.77 -14.13 -2.60
C ILE A 117 4.73 -13.64 -1.58
N LEU A 118 5.00 -12.51 -0.95
CA LEU A 118 4.03 -11.86 -0.05
C LEU A 118 2.95 -11.13 -0.83
N THR A 119 3.35 -10.50 -1.94
CA THR A 119 2.43 -9.76 -2.80
C THR A 119 2.90 -9.87 -4.25
N PRO A 120 2.06 -10.38 -5.15
CA PRO A 120 2.29 -10.27 -6.59
C PRO A 120 2.31 -8.80 -7.02
N TYR A 121 2.83 -8.51 -8.22
CA TYR A 121 2.87 -7.14 -8.70
C TYR A 121 1.49 -6.47 -8.71
N THR A 122 1.39 -5.34 -8.02
CA THR A 122 0.21 -4.48 -7.94
C THR A 122 0.61 -3.01 -8.05
N ASN A 123 -0.30 -2.20 -8.59
CA ASN A 123 -0.14 -0.74 -8.67
C ASN A 123 -0.88 -0.01 -7.53
N ASP A 124 -1.31 -0.72 -6.49
CA ASP A 124 -1.92 -0.13 -5.29
C ASP A 124 -0.87 0.11 -4.19
N PRO A 125 -0.39 1.36 -3.99
CA PRO A 125 0.61 1.68 -2.97
C PRO A 125 0.13 1.38 -1.55
N SER A 126 -1.18 1.51 -1.30
CA SER A 126 -1.76 1.28 0.04
C SER A 126 -1.71 -0.19 0.39
N HIS A 127 -1.98 -1.06 -0.59
CA HIS A 127 -1.88 -2.51 -0.42
C HIS A 127 -0.44 -2.93 -0.09
N ILE A 128 0.54 -2.48 -0.89
CA ILE A 128 1.97 -2.77 -0.65
C ILE A 128 2.41 -2.33 0.73
N LYS A 129 2.15 -1.08 1.11
CA LYS A 129 2.53 -0.55 2.43
C LYS A 129 1.86 -1.30 3.58
N SER A 130 0.64 -1.77 3.38
CA SER A 130 -0.07 -2.57 4.37
C SER A 130 0.55 -3.95 4.52
N MET A 131 0.92 -4.59 3.41
CA MET A 131 1.58 -5.90 3.40
C MET A 131 2.97 -5.83 4.05
N LEU A 132 3.80 -4.86 3.69
CA LEU A 132 5.12 -4.66 4.29
C LEU A 132 5.06 -4.57 5.82
N LYS A 133 4.05 -3.89 6.36
CA LYS A 133 3.84 -3.77 7.82
C LYS A 133 3.40 -5.07 8.51
N THR A 134 3.02 -6.09 7.76
CA THR A 134 2.68 -7.41 8.32
C THR A 134 3.86 -8.36 8.37
N VAL A 135 4.99 -7.98 7.75
CA VAL A 135 6.21 -8.81 7.79
C VAL A 135 6.72 -8.90 9.21
N THR A 136 6.88 -10.11 9.66
CA THR A 136 7.44 -10.43 10.98
C THR A 136 8.39 -11.61 10.82
N PRO A 137 9.58 -11.58 11.44
CA PRO A 137 10.48 -12.70 11.40
C PRO A 137 9.84 -13.98 11.93
N LEU A 138 10.33 -15.13 11.47
CA LEU A 138 9.95 -16.42 12.06
C LEU A 138 10.28 -16.43 13.55
N GLU A 139 9.44 -17.15 14.32
CA GLU A 139 9.75 -17.41 15.72
C GLU A 139 11.12 -18.13 15.84
N GLU A 140 11.91 -17.76 16.86
CA GLU A 140 13.25 -18.28 17.12
C GLU A 140 13.33 -19.82 17.00
N HIS A 141 12.27 -20.49 17.45
CA HIS A 141 12.16 -21.94 17.43
C HIS A 141 12.17 -22.57 16.02
N TYR A 142 11.75 -21.82 15.00
CA TYR A 142 11.69 -22.27 13.61
C TYR A 142 12.81 -21.67 12.75
N ALA A 143 13.58 -20.73 13.28
CA ALA A 143 14.63 -20.06 12.55
C ALA A 143 15.82 -21.01 12.30
N GLN A 144 16.08 -21.30 11.03
CA GLN A 144 17.20 -22.17 10.62
C GLN A 144 18.30 -21.40 9.86
N GLY A 145 18.32 -20.08 9.99
CA GLY A 145 19.23 -19.18 9.27
C GLY A 145 18.67 -18.69 7.93
N SER A 146 19.46 -17.91 7.22
CA SER A 146 19.09 -17.32 5.93
C SER A 146 19.33 -18.29 4.79
N SER A 147 18.42 -18.37 3.83
CA SER A 147 18.61 -19.12 2.60
C SER A 147 18.58 -18.18 1.39
N PHE A 148 19.72 -17.55 1.11
CA PHE A 148 19.88 -16.61 -0.02
C PHE A 148 19.66 -17.30 -1.37
N ASN A 149 19.93 -18.60 -1.46
CA ASN A 149 19.83 -19.35 -2.71
C ASN A 149 18.39 -19.61 -3.11
N LEU A 150 17.47 -19.78 -2.13
CA LEU A 150 16.05 -20.01 -2.41
C LEU A 150 15.34 -18.76 -2.97
N CYS A 151 15.80 -17.55 -2.60
CA CYS A 151 15.17 -16.34 -3.12
C CYS A 151 15.53 -16.07 -4.58
N GLN A 152 16.68 -16.53 -5.08
CA GLN A 152 17.12 -16.27 -6.45
C GLN A 152 16.18 -16.86 -7.50
N GLU A 153 15.78 -18.13 -7.34
CA GLU A 153 14.84 -18.78 -8.25
C GLU A 153 13.52 -18.01 -8.31
N LEU A 154 13.02 -17.60 -7.13
CA LEU A 154 11.77 -16.89 -7.03
C LEU A 154 11.85 -15.47 -7.61
N ILE A 155 13.00 -14.79 -7.46
CA ILE A 155 13.25 -13.49 -8.10
C ILE A 155 13.19 -13.62 -9.62
N VAL A 156 13.91 -14.60 -10.19
CA VAL A 156 13.92 -14.83 -11.65
C VAL A 156 12.52 -15.16 -12.15
N GLU A 157 11.79 -16.05 -11.48
CA GLU A 157 10.40 -16.36 -11.83
C GLU A 157 9.52 -15.11 -11.87
N GLN A 158 9.61 -14.24 -10.85
CA GLN A 158 8.81 -13.00 -10.81
C GLN A 158 9.22 -11.99 -11.89
N ILE A 159 10.50 -11.96 -12.27
CA ILE A 159 10.97 -11.12 -13.37
C ILE A 159 10.43 -11.64 -14.71
N GLU A 160 10.48 -12.95 -14.95
CA GLU A 160 9.98 -13.57 -16.18
C GLU A 160 8.49 -13.29 -16.40
N VAL A 161 7.67 -13.38 -15.37
CA VAL A 161 6.22 -13.06 -15.42
C VAL A 161 5.94 -11.68 -16.02
N VAL A 162 6.81 -10.70 -15.79
CA VAL A 162 6.62 -9.34 -16.31
C VAL A 162 7.37 -9.07 -17.61
N LYS A 163 8.50 -9.72 -17.83
CA LYS A 163 9.29 -9.62 -19.09
C LYS A 163 8.59 -10.28 -20.30
N GLU A 164 7.56 -11.10 -20.09
CA GLU A 164 6.67 -11.54 -21.17
C GLU A 164 5.91 -10.39 -21.82
N LYS A 165 5.81 -9.24 -21.15
CA LYS A 165 5.20 -8.02 -21.68
C LYS A 165 6.26 -7.21 -22.39
N GLU A 166 5.96 -6.74 -23.59
CA GLU A 166 6.88 -5.88 -24.36
C GLU A 166 7.18 -4.56 -23.62
N ASP A 167 8.41 -4.07 -23.72
CA ASP A 167 8.89 -2.78 -23.18
C ASP A 167 8.74 -2.58 -21.67
N THR A 168 8.96 -3.62 -20.85
CA THR A 168 8.91 -3.50 -19.38
C THR A 168 10.30 -3.31 -18.76
N ASN A 169 10.43 -2.31 -17.88
CA ASN A 169 11.61 -2.13 -17.05
C ASN A 169 11.39 -2.79 -15.68
N VAL A 170 12.34 -3.59 -15.23
CA VAL A 170 12.28 -4.30 -13.95
C VAL A 170 13.41 -3.86 -13.04
N TYR A 171 13.09 -3.41 -11.85
CA TYR A 171 14.02 -2.96 -10.84
C TYR A 171 13.90 -3.83 -9.59
N VAL A 172 15.02 -4.27 -9.05
CA VAL A 172 15.06 -5.13 -7.86
C VAL A 172 15.78 -4.41 -6.74
N PHE A 173 15.11 -4.31 -5.57
CA PHE A 173 15.71 -3.88 -4.33
C PHE A 173 15.90 -5.09 -3.42
N PHE A 174 17.16 -5.51 -3.27
CA PHE A 174 17.54 -6.59 -2.36
C PHE A 174 17.87 -5.99 -0.98
N ILE A 175 17.19 -6.42 0.06
CA ILE A 175 17.15 -5.76 1.38
C ILE A 175 17.53 -6.77 2.44
N SER A 176 18.71 -6.63 3.06
CA SER A 176 19.22 -7.61 4.03
C SER A 176 20.39 -7.02 4.84
N ASP A 177 20.74 -7.67 5.95
CA ASP A 177 22.03 -7.52 6.61
C ASP A 177 23.07 -8.53 6.12
N CYS A 178 22.62 -9.49 5.33
CA CYS A 178 23.41 -10.55 4.71
C CYS A 178 24.25 -11.37 5.69
N GLU A 179 23.84 -11.42 6.98
CA GLU A 179 24.52 -12.23 7.99
C GLU A 179 24.40 -13.71 7.64
N ASN A 180 25.54 -14.36 7.44
CA ASN A 180 25.62 -15.77 7.06
C ASN A 180 26.16 -16.63 8.21
N ASN A 181 25.26 -17.04 9.09
CA ASN A 181 25.61 -17.80 10.30
C ASN A 181 25.97 -19.28 10.02
N LYS A 182 25.71 -19.78 8.81
CA LYS A 182 25.94 -21.18 8.44
C LYS A 182 27.21 -21.39 7.62
N ASP A 183 27.96 -20.34 7.28
CA ASP A 183 29.06 -20.38 6.31
C ASP A 183 28.65 -21.06 4.99
N GLU A 184 27.37 -21.05 4.64
CA GLU A 184 26.87 -21.56 3.36
C GLU A 184 27.37 -20.65 2.25
N LYS A 185 27.83 -21.27 1.16
CA LYS A 185 28.23 -20.51 -0.02
C LYS A 185 26.98 -19.87 -0.64
N ILE A 186 26.97 -18.55 -0.73
CA ILE A 186 25.94 -17.81 -1.46
C ILE A 186 26.14 -18.10 -2.95
N ASP A 187 25.11 -18.60 -3.62
CA ASP A 187 25.13 -18.82 -5.07
C ASP A 187 25.15 -17.49 -5.81
N SER A 188 25.58 -17.52 -7.07
CA SER A 188 25.81 -16.33 -7.85
C SER A 188 24.51 -15.64 -8.27
N PHE A 189 24.35 -14.35 -7.97
CA PHE A 189 23.24 -13.51 -8.39
C PHE A 189 23.37 -12.98 -9.83
N LYS A 190 24.35 -13.43 -10.60
CA LYS A 190 24.57 -13.01 -12.01
C LYS A 190 23.37 -13.28 -12.90
N ASP A 191 22.60 -14.32 -12.59
CA ASP A 191 21.42 -14.65 -13.38
C ASP A 191 20.30 -13.65 -13.15
N VAL A 192 20.09 -13.21 -11.91
CA VAL A 192 19.19 -12.08 -11.58
C VAL A 192 19.65 -10.83 -12.33
N GLY A 193 20.94 -10.49 -12.27
CA GLY A 193 21.51 -9.31 -12.93
C GLY A 193 21.29 -9.23 -14.44
N LYS A 194 21.20 -10.38 -15.14
CA LYS A 194 20.91 -10.41 -16.58
C LYS A 194 19.48 -9.99 -16.94
N HIS A 195 18.55 -10.10 -16.00
CA HIS A 195 17.12 -9.94 -16.24
C HIS A 195 16.55 -8.63 -15.68
N ILE A 196 17.35 -7.84 -14.94
CA ILE A 196 16.94 -6.56 -14.36
C ILE A 196 17.50 -5.36 -15.14
N ASP A 197 16.80 -4.25 -15.07
CA ASP A 197 17.20 -2.98 -15.68
C ASP A 197 17.86 -2.04 -14.64
N GLY A 198 17.93 -2.45 -13.36
CA GLY A 198 18.58 -1.76 -12.27
C GLY A 198 17.98 -2.08 -10.92
N GLY A 199 18.21 -1.20 -9.95
CA GLY A 199 17.80 -1.35 -8.56
C GLY A 199 18.95 -1.08 -7.61
N ALA A 200 18.92 -1.63 -6.41
CA ALA A 200 20.00 -1.54 -5.44
C ALA A 200 20.01 -2.72 -4.47
N VAL A 201 21.15 -2.97 -3.86
CA VAL A 201 21.29 -3.80 -2.68
C VAL A 201 21.34 -2.86 -1.46
N LEU A 202 20.34 -2.95 -0.60
CA LEU A 202 20.19 -2.11 0.58
C LEU A 202 20.63 -2.87 1.82
N GLY A 203 21.71 -2.43 2.45
CA GLY A 203 22.28 -3.04 3.64
C GLY A 203 21.79 -2.37 4.91
N TYR A 204 21.32 -3.15 5.88
CA TYR A 204 20.82 -2.67 7.17
C TYR A 204 21.67 -3.20 8.32
N GLY A 205 22.10 -2.32 9.19
CA GLY A 205 22.87 -2.63 10.38
C GLY A 205 24.24 -2.00 10.40
N THR A 206 25.03 -2.40 11.40
CA THR A 206 26.39 -1.90 11.61
C THR A 206 27.42 -3.03 11.73
N SER A 207 28.69 -2.71 11.48
CA SER A 207 29.80 -3.67 11.68
C SER A 207 30.02 -4.01 13.16
N LYS A 208 29.54 -3.18 14.10
CA LYS A 208 29.56 -3.49 15.53
C LYS A 208 28.47 -4.49 15.89
N GLY A 209 27.37 -4.45 15.17
CA GLY A 209 26.18 -5.25 15.40
C GLY A 209 25.26 -4.71 16.47
N GLY A 210 24.05 -5.28 16.53
CA GLY A 210 23.00 -4.98 17.50
C GLY A 210 22.47 -6.22 18.19
N ASN A 211 21.81 -6.02 19.34
CA ASN A 211 21.11 -7.11 20.01
C ASN A 211 19.80 -7.37 19.28
N MET A 212 19.45 -8.65 19.16
CA MET A 212 18.16 -9.04 18.60
C MET A 212 17.10 -9.05 19.70
N THR A 213 16.04 -8.27 19.53
CA THR A 213 14.97 -8.12 20.52
C THR A 213 13.61 -8.38 19.88
N ILE A 214 12.85 -9.31 20.48
CA ILE A 214 11.46 -9.58 20.09
C ILE A 214 10.54 -8.66 20.90
N LYS A 215 9.75 -7.83 20.23
CA LYS A 215 8.74 -6.97 20.86
C LYS A 215 7.36 -7.59 20.70
N THR A 216 6.77 -8.11 21.78
CA THR A 216 5.44 -8.72 21.77
C THR A 216 4.42 -7.77 22.43
N LYS A 217 3.35 -7.43 21.71
CA LYS A 217 2.22 -6.68 22.29
C LYS A 217 1.39 -7.58 23.18
N THR A 218 1.32 -7.26 24.46
CA THR A 218 0.49 -7.95 25.44
C THR A 218 -0.64 -7.04 25.95
N ALA A 219 -1.63 -7.61 26.66
CA ALA A 219 -2.71 -6.81 27.25
C ALA A 219 -2.21 -5.79 28.29
N SER A 220 -1.01 -5.99 28.85
CA SER A 220 -0.37 -5.10 29.85
C SER A 220 0.65 -4.12 29.24
N GLY A 221 0.88 -4.15 27.94
CA GLY A 221 1.86 -3.31 27.24
C GLY A 221 2.78 -4.09 26.30
N ILE A 222 3.89 -3.47 25.89
CA ILE A 222 4.92 -4.12 25.06
C ILE A 222 5.85 -4.89 25.98
N ARG A 223 5.99 -6.19 25.73
CA ARG A 223 7.02 -7.05 26.34
C ARG A 223 8.18 -7.16 25.37
N GLU A 224 9.38 -6.84 25.84
CA GLU A 224 10.63 -7.01 25.10
C GLU A 224 11.36 -8.24 25.63
N GLU A 225 11.79 -9.10 24.73
CA GLU A 225 12.57 -10.30 25.03
C GLU A 225 13.82 -10.33 24.16
N ILE A 226 14.98 -10.33 24.80
CA ILE A 226 16.28 -10.38 24.10
C ILE A 226 16.58 -11.82 23.75
N ILE A 227 16.84 -12.07 22.47
CA ILE A 227 17.27 -13.38 21.96
C ILE A 227 18.65 -13.71 22.54
N ARG A 228 18.86 -14.96 22.93
CA ARG A 228 20.11 -15.45 23.49
C ARG A 228 20.73 -16.51 22.59
N ASP A 229 22.05 -16.53 22.55
CA ASP A 229 22.82 -17.60 21.89
C ASP A 229 22.80 -18.91 22.69
N SER A 230 23.40 -19.96 22.15
CA SER A 230 23.50 -21.30 22.79
C SER A 230 24.23 -21.27 24.14
N ASP A 231 25.05 -20.27 24.39
CA ASP A 231 25.83 -20.09 25.60
C ASP A 231 25.11 -19.19 26.63
N GLY A 232 23.90 -18.71 26.28
CA GLY A 232 23.06 -17.87 27.15
C GLY A 232 23.43 -16.41 27.15
N ASN A 233 24.37 -15.95 26.29
CA ASN A 233 24.71 -14.55 26.09
C ASN A 233 23.64 -13.90 25.19
N LYS A 234 23.61 -12.57 25.17
CA LYS A 234 22.78 -11.84 24.20
C LYS A 234 23.27 -12.14 22.80
N ALA A 235 22.35 -12.57 21.94
CA ALA A 235 22.66 -12.77 20.54
C ALA A 235 22.87 -11.40 19.86
N VAL A 236 24.01 -11.26 19.19
CA VAL A 236 24.43 -10.04 18.48
C VAL A 236 24.55 -10.38 17.00
N SER A 237 23.76 -9.70 16.19
CA SER A 237 23.85 -9.78 14.72
C SER A 237 24.70 -8.65 14.17
N LYS A 238 25.45 -8.92 13.09
CA LYS A 238 26.32 -7.95 12.41
C LYS A 238 26.01 -7.89 10.93
N LEU A 239 26.13 -6.69 10.38
CA LEU A 239 26.06 -6.47 8.94
C LEU A 239 27.27 -7.11 8.23
N ASP A 240 27.01 -7.91 7.19
CA ASP A 240 28.06 -8.43 6.30
C ASP A 240 28.11 -7.65 4.97
N GLU A 241 28.82 -6.51 5.01
CA GLU A 241 28.97 -5.66 3.82
C GLU A 241 29.70 -6.36 2.67
N LYS A 242 30.56 -7.35 2.96
CA LYS A 242 31.29 -8.06 1.92
C LYS A 242 30.34 -8.88 1.06
N ASN A 243 29.43 -9.62 1.69
CA ASN A 243 28.43 -10.41 0.98
C ASN A 243 27.46 -9.53 0.20
N LEU A 244 27.03 -8.40 0.80
CA LEU A 244 26.13 -7.44 0.13
C LEU A 244 26.79 -6.81 -1.10
N ASN A 245 28.06 -6.39 -1.00
CA ASN A 245 28.80 -5.86 -2.14
C ASN A 245 28.96 -6.92 -3.25
N GLN A 246 29.22 -8.18 -2.88
CA GLN A 246 29.32 -9.26 -3.86
C GLN A 246 27.98 -9.44 -4.60
N ILE A 247 26.86 -9.44 -3.88
CA ILE A 247 25.52 -9.55 -4.50
C ILE A 247 25.28 -8.36 -5.43
N ALA A 248 25.59 -7.14 -4.99
CA ALA A 248 25.42 -5.93 -5.79
C ALA A 248 26.24 -5.98 -7.08
N ASP A 249 27.54 -6.35 -6.98
CA ASP A 249 28.43 -6.51 -8.14
C ASP A 249 27.90 -7.56 -9.12
N GLU A 250 27.41 -8.69 -8.62
CA GLU A 250 26.88 -9.78 -9.46
C GLU A 250 25.53 -9.43 -10.10
N MET A 251 24.69 -8.65 -9.43
CA MET A 251 23.45 -8.10 -9.98
C MET A 251 23.69 -6.91 -10.92
N GLY A 252 24.89 -6.30 -10.88
CA GLY A 252 25.19 -5.09 -11.65
C GLY A 252 24.46 -3.85 -11.15
N VAL A 253 24.21 -3.76 -9.84
CA VAL A 253 23.51 -2.65 -9.18
C VAL A 253 24.39 -2.04 -8.08
N GLU A 254 23.97 -0.88 -7.53
CA GLU A 254 24.67 -0.22 -6.46
C GLU A 254 24.37 -0.88 -5.09
N TYR A 255 25.39 -0.96 -4.22
CA TYR A 255 25.23 -1.24 -2.80
C TYR A 255 25.05 0.07 -2.04
N VAL A 256 24.00 0.16 -1.23
CA VAL A 256 23.69 1.31 -0.37
C VAL A 256 23.63 0.86 1.08
N ASN A 257 24.51 1.41 1.92
CA ASN A 257 24.43 1.21 3.37
C ASN A 257 23.41 2.20 3.93
N MET A 258 22.23 1.69 4.31
CA MET A 258 21.09 2.49 4.72
C MET A 258 21.26 3.02 6.15
N LYS A 259 21.15 4.34 6.32
CA LYS A 259 21.09 5.02 7.62
C LYS A 259 19.84 5.87 7.72
N GLU A 260 19.43 6.44 6.61
CA GLU A 260 18.18 7.20 6.45
C GLU A 260 17.59 6.95 5.07
N SER A 261 16.27 7.13 4.94
CA SER A 261 15.55 6.80 3.70
C SER A 261 16.06 7.56 2.47
N SER A 262 16.69 8.72 2.66
CA SER A 262 17.27 9.52 1.56
C SER A 262 18.54 8.91 0.95
N ASP A 263 19.17 7.95 1.60
CA ASP A 263 20.38 7.29 1.07
C ASP A 263 20.10 6.57 -0.27
N VAL A 264 18.84 6.17 -0.53
CA VAL A 264 18.42 5.52 -1.78
C VAL A 264 17.99 6.51 -2.88
N ASP A 265 17.99 7.82 -2.63
CA ASP A 265 17.49 8.82 -3.58
C ASP A 265 18.29 8.84 -4.91
N ALA A 266 19.56 8.57 -4.89
CA ALA A 266 20.37 8.51 -6.11
C ALA A 266 19.88 7.40 -7.03
N THR A 267 19.63 6.21 -6.50
CA THR A 267 19.07 5.07 -7.23
C THR A 267 17.67 5.38 -7.75
N ILE A 268 16.80 5.96 -6.92
CA ILE A 268 15.43 6.35 -7.32
C ILE A 268 15.46 7.35 -8.47
N ASN A 269 16.31 8.38 -8.39
CA ASN A 269 16.43 9.37 -9.46
C ASN A 269 16.94 8.73 -10.76
N GLY A 270 17.92 7.82 -10.68
CA GLY A 270 18.39 7.06 -11.83
C GLY A 270 17.28 6.21 -12.49
N ILE A 271 16.40 5.63 -11.69
CA ILE A 271 15.21 4.90 -12.19
C ILE A 271 14.27 5.87 -12.90
N LEU A 272 13.94 7.00 -12.26
CA LEU A 272 13.01 8.01 -12.83
C LEU A 272 13.53 8.61 -14.13
N ASP A 273 14.83 8.78 -14.28
CA ASP A 273 15.47 9.31 -15.50
C ASP A 273 15.38 8.31 -16.68
N ASN A 274 15.37 7.02 -16.38
CA ASN A 274 15.36 5.95 -17.39
C ASN A 274 13.95 5.50 -17.78
N VAL A 275 12.95 5.79 -16.97
CA VAL A 275 11.59 5.28 -17.17
C VAL A 275 10.75 6.28 -17.96
N LYS A 276 10.04 5.78 -19.00
CA LYS A 276 9.05 6.57 -19.72
C LYS A 276 7.84 6.83 -18.83
N VAL A 277 7.61 8.10 -18.49
CA VAL A 277 6.38 8.51 -17.81
C VAL A 277 5.27 8.64 -18.86
N THR A 278 4.39 7.67 -18.91
CA THR A 278 3.19 7.72 -19.77
C THR A 278 2.02 8.23 -18.93
N GLN A 279 1.36 9.29 -19.41
CA GLN A 279 0.11 9.71 -18.77
C GLN A 279 -1.01 8.76 -19.20
N GLN A 280 -1.38 7.86 -18.32
CA GLN A 280 -2.58 7.05 -18.55
C GLN A 280 -3.82 7.88 -18.18
N GLU A 281 -4.68 8.12 -19.17
CA GLU A 281 -6.01 8.65 -18.90
C GLU A 281 -6.85 7.55 -18.26
N LYS A 282 -6.85 7.49 -16.94
CA LYS A 282 -7.79 6.66 -16.21
C LYS A 282 -9.12 7.39 -16.24
N THR A 283 -10.01 6.93 -17.10
CA THR A 283 -11.39 7.43 -17.13
C THR A 283 -12.10 6.90 -15.89
N GLU A 284 -11.76 7.40 -14.73
CA GLU A 284 -12.67 7.28 -13.60
C GLU A 284 -13.81 8.23 -13.88
N VAL A 285 -14.96 7.67 -14.15
CA VAL A 285 -16.19 8.43 -14.36
C VAL A 285 -16.53 9.06 -13.00
N ALA A 286 -16.07 10.29 -12.78
CA ALA A 286 -16.54 11.07 -11.67
C ALA A 286 -18.04 11.29 -11.87
N TYR A 287 -18.82 11.06 -10.82
CA TYR A 287 -20.26 11.25 -10.89
C TYR A 287 -20.63 12.53 -10.16
N LEU A 288 -21.29 13.47 -10.86
CA LEU A 288 -21.89 14.65 -10.27
C LEU A 288 -23.22 14.27 -9.63
N GLU A 289 -23.37 14.60 -8.39
CA GLU A 289 -24.61 14.40 -7.66
C GLU A 289 -25.62 15.51 -8.04
N THR A 290 -26.84 15.11 -8.33
CA THR A 290 -27.88 16.09 -8.78
C THR A 290 -28.85 16.49 -7.68
N TYR A 291 -28.77 15.91 -6.48
CA TYR A 291 -29.73 16.17 -5.39
C TYR A 291 -29.78 17.63 -4.97
N TYR A 292 -28.68 18.38 -5.07
CA TYR A 292 -28.62 19.79 -4.71
C TYR A 292 -29.45 20.70 -5.63
N TYR A 293 -29.84 20.26 -6.82
CA TYR A 293 -30.80 21.01 -7.65
C TYR A 293 -32.23 20.92 -7.11
N PHE A 294 -32.57 19.84 -6.41
CA PHE A 294 -33.90 19.62 -5.83
C PHE A 294 -34.04 20.23 -4.44
N LEU A 295 -32.92 20.56 -3.77
CA LEU A 295 -32.90 21.07 -2.40
C LEU A 295 -33.48 22.50 -2.26
N PRO A 296 -33.11 23.49 -3.12
CA PRO A 296 -33.66 24.87 -3.01
C PRO A 296 -35.17 24.90 -3.17
N PRO A 297 -35.82 24.31 -4.20
CA PRO A 297 -37.28 24.32 -4.31
C PRO A 297 -37.96 23.61 -3.14
N LEU A 298 -37.37 22.52 -2.60
CA LEU A 298 -37.89 21.87 -1.40
C LEU A 298 -37.89 22.81 -0.20
N ILE A 299 -36.77 23.50 0.05
CA ILE A 299 -36.65 24.46 1.18
C ILE A 299 -37.66 25.59 1.04
N ILE A 300 -37.84 26.16 -0.15
CA ILE A 300 -38.82 27.25 -0.42
C ILE A 300 -40.22 26.76 -0.10
N LEU A 301 -40.62 25.57 -0.53
CA LEU A 301 -41.96 25.04 -0.27
C LEU A 301 -42.19 24.75 1.21
N LEU A 302 -41.18 24.24 1.91
CA LEU A 302 -41.29 24.00 3.36
C LEU A 302 -41.35 25.30 4.15
N LEU A 303 -40.58 26.32 3.79
CA LEU A 303 -40.67 27.67 4.42
C LEU A 303 -42.03 28.30 4.19
N TRP A 304 -42.57 28.19 2.97
CA TRP A 304 -43.93 28.67 2.66
C TRP A 304 -44.97 28.00 3.54
N ASP A 305 -44.90 26.68 3.69
CA ASP A 305 -45.78 25.93 4.56
C ASP A 305 -45.70 26.39 6.03
N PHE A 306 -44.47 26.60 6.53
CA PHE A 306 -44.22 27.05 7.89
C PHE A 306 -44.83 28.44 8.15
N VAL A 307 -44.65 29.39 7.23
CA VAL A 307 -45.22 30.76 7.34
C VAL A 307 -46.75 30.72 7.27
N HIS A 308 -47.29 29.85 6.38
CA HIS A 308 -48.76 29.76 6.24
C HIS A 308 -49.42 29.07 7.44
N PHE A 309 -48.70 28.11 8.07
CA PHE A 309 -49.16 27.50 9.33
C PHE A 309 -49.19 28.53 10.48
N LYS A 310 -48.15 29.34 10.65
CA LYS A 310 -48.10 30.40 11.66
C LYS A 310 -49.21 31.47 11.51
N ARG A 311 -49.72 31.68 10.29
CA ARG A 311 -50.80 32.65 10.04
C ARG A 311 -52.19 32.08 10.34
N LYS A 312 -52.32 30.76 10.56
CA LYS A 312 -53.61 30.11 10.85
C LYS A 312 -53.79 29.71 12.33
N VAL A 313 -52.74 29.79 13.12
CA VAL A 313 -52.71 29.70 14.58
C VAL A 313 -52.71 31.14 15.13
#